data_fe50a53994db989fedced272a7c5605f
#
_entry.id   fe50a53994db989fedced272a7c5605f
#
_cell.length_a   1.000
_cell.length_b   1.000
_cell.length_c   1.000
_cell.angle_alpha   90.00
_cell.angle_beta   90.00
_cell.angle_gamma   90.00
#
_symmetry.space_group_name_H-M   'P 1'
#
loop_
_entity.id
_entity.type
_entity.pdbx_description
1 polymer ?
#
loop_
_entity_poly.entity_id
_entity_poly.type
_entity_poly.pdbx_seq_one_letter_code
_entity_poly.pdbx_strand_id
1 'polypeptide(L)'
;EDPTMTFEELRIRKSEDFLDLEEGKNVSWSVEYGTIRKSVRDPKGTMIIAMKESIERSREFLDVLKNAENKNPDCIVRPKATMNNKGIAAYKRTFPTVEAARNSDKVICLIPGNDGHIYEMHKTEQGEFIAPKHKIIDFQAVAAGFTPALPLIPLSLMRQIIAFFRSFMAEHGQEYEALVLIYWDKRKEEYLAYVPKQNVSKAGIHASLQENPYDDESRYIHYADIHSHNSMEAFFSSIDDADERGTGIYMVLGHLDHFYPEIAARICCGGSFVDIDPGTVVEGLEEPFPPEWCTEVSHEKVPISKVSPHKPEKTGIWGWKALDLLL
;
A
#
# COMPACT_ATOMS: atom_id res chain seq x y z
N GLU A 1 37.80 0.01 8.89
CA GLU A 1 37.57 -1.44 8.74
C GLU A 1 38.87 -2.17 9.00
N ASP A 2 38.82 -3.37 9.58
CA ASP A 2 40.00 -4.17 9.85
C ASP A 2 40.59 -4.70 8.53
N PRO A 3 41.76 -4.24 8.09
CA PRO A 3 42.32 -4.61 6.79
C PRO A 3 42.77 -6.07 6.71
N THR A 4 42.82 -6.78 7.86
CA THR A 4 43.23 -8.20 7.94
C THR A 4 42.08 -9.15 7.64
N MET A 5 40.83 -8.65 7.51
CA MET A 5 39.66 -9.44 7.12
C MET A 5 39.74 -9.92 5.68
N THR A 6 39.14 -11.07 5.41
CA THR A 6 38.77 -11.50 4.04
C THR A 6 37.54 -10.74 3.56
N PHE A 7 37.30 -10.75 2.27
CA PHE A 7 36.09 -10.13 1.69
C PHE A 7 34.81 -10.88 2.12
N GLU A 8 34.89 -12.18 2.42
CA GLU A 8 33.76 -12.94 2.93
C GLU A 8 33.44 -12.61 4.39
N GLU A 9 34.46 -12.43 5.25
CA GLU A 9 34.26 -11.97 6.62
C GLU A 9 33.69 -10.55 6.67
N LEU A 10 34.15 -9.67 5.76
CA LEU A 10 33.57 -8.34 5.60
C LEU A 10 32.09 -8.42 5.17
N ARG A 11 31.74 -9.34 4.28
CA ARG A 11 30.35 -9.57 3.87
C ARG A 11 29.48 -9.95 5.06
N ILE A 12 29.90 -10.91 5.86
CA ILE A 12 29.16 -11.38 7.04
C ILE A 12 28.96 -10.23 8.04
N ARG A 13 30.02 -9.49 8.32
CA ARG A 13 29.98 -8.34 9.25
C ARG A 13 29.07 -7.22 8.78
N LYS A 14 28.98 -6.97 7.46
CA LYS A 14 28.19 -5.89 6.86
C LYS A 14 26.77 -6.33 6.45
N SER A 15 26.44 -7.61 6.51
CA SER A 15 25.11 -8.11 6.16
C SER A 15 24.00 -7.58 7.10
N GLU A 16 24.35 -7.23 8.34
CA GLU A 16 23.42 -6.61 9.29
C GLU A 16 23.09 -5.15 8.93
N ASP A 17 24.06 -4.43 8.36
CA ASP A 17 23.94 -3.02 7.99
C ASP A 17 23.39 -2.84 6.55
N PHE A 18 23.72 -3.78 5.65
CA PHE A 18 23.39 -3.73 4.23
C PHE A 18 22.70 -5.00 3.79
N LEU A 19 21.38 -4.90 3.63
CA LEU A 19 20.51 -5.99 3.16
C LEU A 19 20.92 -6.59 1.80
N ASP A 20 21.65 -5.82 0.99
CA ASP A 20 22.22 -6.30 -0.28
C ASP A 20 23.38 -7.28 -0.10
N LEU A 21 23.97 -7.36 1.09
CA LEU A 21 25.06 -8.26 1.43
C LEU A 21 24.60 -9.50 2.19
N GLU A 22 23.28 -9.70 2.37
CA GLU A 22 22.71 -10.87 3.03
C GLU A 22 23.23 -12.19 2.44
N GLU A 23 23.27 -13.20 3.28
CA GLU A 23 23.68 -14.55 2.89
C GLU A 23 22.81 -15.07 1.73
N GLY A 24 23.44 -15.69 0.73
CA GLY A 24 22.78 -16.26 -0.45
C GLY A 24 22.63 -15.33 -1.66
N LYS A 25 22.96 -14.04 -1.54
CA LYS A 25 23.17 -13.20 -2.73
C LYS A 25 24.57 -13.43 -3.28
N ASN A 26 24.69 -13.50 -4.62
CA ASN A 26 26.01 -13.52 -5.24
C ASN A 26 26.61 -12.11 -5.13
N VAL A 27 27.52 -11.94 -4.20
CA VAL A 27 28.26 -10.69 -4.02
C VAL A 27 29.60 -10.82 -4.73
N SER A 28 29.81 -10.00 -5.74
CA SER A 28 31.14 -9.81 -6.35
C SER A 28 31.79 -8.57 -5.74
N TRP A 29 33.08 -8.63 -5.55
CA TRP A 29 33.86 -7.56 -4.93
C TRP A 29 34.81 -6.93 -5.91
N SER A 30 34.97 -5.62 -5.80
CA SER A 30 36.04 -4.89 -6.47
C SER A 30 36.69 -3.90 -5.49
N VAL A 31 38.00 -3.69 -5.70
CA VAL A 31 38.76 -2.67 -4.99
C VAL A 31 39.08 -1.56 -5.97
N GLU A 32 38.70 -0.36 -5.62
CA GLU A 32 39.07 0.88 -6.31
C GLU A 32 40.15 1.58 -5.52
N TYR A 33 41.30 1.81 -6.15
CA TYR A 33 42.39 2.52 -5.55
C TYR A 33 42.89 3.59 -6.52
N GLY A 34 42.58 4.84 -6.26
CA GLY A 34 42.72 5.92 -7.22
C GLY A 34 41.85 5.67 -8.44
N THR A 35 42.44 5.65 -9.61
CA THR A 35 41.74 5.36 -10.88
C THR A 35 41.75 3.88 -11.26
N ILE A 36 42.42 3.04 -10.45
CA ILE A 36 42.53 1.61 -10.73
C ILE A 36 41.43 0.84 -10.02
N ARG A 37 40.76 -0.03 -10.78
CA ARG A 37 39.73 -0.94 -10.25
C ARG A 37 40.09 -2.38 -10.58
N LYS A 38 40.16 -3.23 -9.55
CA LYS A 38 40.39 -4.67 -9.68
C LYS A 38 39.30 -5.48 -9.02
N SER A 39 38.82 -6.51 -9.71
CA SER A 39 37.85 -7.46 -9.19
C SER A 39 38.52 -8.51 -8.31
N VAL A 40 37.86 -8.89 -7.22
CA VAL A 40 38.32 -9.95 -6.32
C VAL A 40 37.81 -11.30 -6.86
N ARG A 41 38.71 -12.21 -7.17
CA ARG A 41 38.37 -13.53 -7.73
C ARG A 41 38.00 -14.56 -6.66
N ASP A 42 38.68 -14.51 -5.52
CA ASP A 42 38.45 -15.41 -4.40
C ASP A 42 38.17 -14.59 -3.11
N PRO A 43 36.89 -14.25 -2.83
CA PRO A 43 36.52 -13.48 -1.65
C PRO A 43 36.79 -14.21 -0.31
N LYS A 44 36.85 -15.54 -0.31
CA LYS A 44 37.07 -16.34 0.92
C LYS A 44 38.53 -16.45 1.27
N GLY A 45 39.40 -16.51 0.27
CA GLY A 45 40.85 -16.67 0.48
C GLY A 45 41.63 -15.37 0.38
N THR A 46 41.05 -14.27 -0.06
CA THR A 46 41.76 -12.99 -0.27
C THR A 46 41.46 -12.03 0.87
N MET A 47 42.51 -11.58 1.58
CA MET A 47 42.41 -10.51 2.57
C MET A 47 42.35 -9.14 1.88
N ILE A 48 41.66 -8.19 2.49
CA ILE A 48 41.52 -6.81 1.97
C ILE A 48 42.90 -6.16 1.82
N ILE A 49 43.77 -6.31 2.85
CA ILE A 49 45.14 -5.77 2.82
C ILE A 49 45.97 -6.37 1.69
N ALA A 50 45.86 -7.67 1.47
CA ALA A 50 46.64 -8.34 0.41
C ALA A 50 46.26 -7.83 -0.97
N MET A 51 44.94 -7.54 -1.20
CA MET A 51 44.44 -6.95 -2.44
C MET A 51 44.94 -5.51 -2.62
N LYS A 52 44.94 -4.70 -1.56
CA LYS A 52 45.48 -3.34 -1.55
C LYS A 52 46.97 -3.34 -1.91
N GLU A 53 47.78 -4.14 -1.24
CA GLU A 53 49.23 -4.25 -1.50
C GLU A 53 49.50 -4.75 -2.94
N SER A 54 48.69 -5.68 -3.44
CA SER A 54 48.84 -6.15 -4.81
C SER A 54 48.60 -5.05 -5.83
N ILE A 55 47.69 -4.10 -5.55
CA ILE A 55 47.49 -2.93 -6.40
C ILE A 55 48.64 -1.95 -6.26
N GLU A 56 49.09 -1.65 -5.04
CA GLU A 56 50.19 -0.71 -4.77
C GLU A 56 51.49 -1.14 -5.45
N ARG A 57 51.77 -2.43 -5.50
CA ARG A 57 52.93 -3.00 -6.20
C ARG A 57 52.80 -3.08 -7.72
N SER A 58 51.63 -2.80 -8.26
CA SER A 58 51.38 -2.89 -9.71
C SER A 58 52.05 -1.70 -10.42
N ARG A 59 52.66 -1.97 -11.58
CA ARG A 59 53.27 -0.94 -12.42
C ARG A 59 52.27 0.12 -12.85
N GLU A 60 51.05 -0.32 -13.15
CA GLU A 60 49.95 0.53 -13.52
C GLU A 60 49.62 1.58 -12.46
N PHE A 61 49.56 1.17 -11.17
CA PHE A 61 49.27 2.08 -10.04
C PHE A 61 50.45 3.07 -9.85
N LEU A 62 51.69 2.62 -9.94
CA LEU A 62 52.85 3.49 -9.79
C LEU A 62 52.91 4.55 -10.89
N ASP A 63 52.53 4.19 -12.14
CA ASP A 63 52.49 5.12 -13.27
C ASP A 63 51.34 6.13 -13.12
N VAL A 64 50.18 5.71 -12.62
CA VAL A 64 49.06 6.60 -12.33
C VAL A 64 49.44 7.58 -11.23
N LEU A 65 50.08 7.14 -10.14
CA LEU A 65 50.52 8.01 -9.04
C LEU A 65 51.52 9.06 -9.48
N LYS A 66 52.42 8.78 -10.44
CA LYS A 66 53.38 9.78 -10.97
C LYS A 66 52.65 11.01 -11.56
N ASN A 67 51.55 10.79 -12.21
CA ASN A 67 50.79 11.80 -12.96
C ASN A 67 49.59 12.35 -12.19
N ALA A 68 49.22 11.77 -11.01
CA ALA A 68 48.09 12.21 -10.22
C ALA A 68 48.41 13.44 -9.39
N GLU A 69 47.45 14.36 -9.25
CA GLU A 69 47.51 15.48 -8.32
C GLU A 69 47.49 15.01 -6.87
N ASN A 70 46.61 14.05 -6.56
CA ASN A 70 46.56 13.43 -5.22
C ASN A 70 47.50 12.21 -5.18
N LYS A 71 48.58 12.32 -4.37
CA LYS A 71 49.56 11.26 -4.19
C LYS A 71 49.15 10.22 -3.15
N ASN A 72 48.04 10.40 -2.46
CA ASN A 72 47.52 9.46 -1.47
C ASN A 72 45.98 9.22 -1.72
N PRO A 73 45.64 8.52 -2.78
CA PRO A 73 44.23 8.24 -3.10
C PRO A 73 43.63 7.26 -2.10
N ASP A 74 42.32 7.34 -1.88
CA ASP A 74 41.58 6.40 -1.06
C ASP A 74 41.48 5.00 -1.70
N CYS A 75 41.60 3.97 -0.86
CA CYS A 75 41.35 2.59 -1.25
C CYS A 75 39.93 2.20 -0.85
N ILE A 76 39.04 2.03 -1.83
CA ILE A 76 37.61 1.80 -1.59
C ILE A 76 37.26 0.37 -1.99
N VAL A 77 36.63 -0.36 -1.07
CA VAL A 77 36.06 -1.69 -1.34
C VAL A 77 34.60 -1.54 -1.77
N ARG A 78 34.26 -2.04 -2.96
CA ARG A 78 32.91 -1.96 -3.51
C ARG A 78 32.29 -3.35 -3.67
N PRO A 79 31.22 -3.65 -2.92
CA PRO A 79 30.41 -4.82 -3.20
C PRO A 79 29.47 -4.54 -4.38
N LYS A 80 29.22 -5.56 -5.19
CA LYS A 80 28.17 -5.59 -6.19
C LYS A 80 27.33 -6.83 -5.97
N ALA A 81 26.16 -6.65 -5.39
CA ALA A 81 25.20 -7.72 -5.25
C ALA A 81 24.51 -7.95 -6.60
N THR A 82 24.54 -9.17 -7.10
CA THR A 82 23.78 -9.61 -8.28
C THR A 82 22.68 -10.54 -7.81
N MET A 83 21.43 -10.14 -8.01
CA MET A 83 20.32 -11.07 -7.88
C MET A 83 20.42 -12.06 -9.03
N ASN A 84 20.53 -13.35 -8.71
CA ASN A 84 20.19 -14.38 -9.68
C ASN A 84 18.67 -14.26 -9.91
N ASN A 85 18.26 -13.92 -11.13
CA ASN A 85 16.85 -13.84 -11.56
C ASN A 85 16.11 -15.20 -11.54
N LYS A 86 16.59 -16.17 -10.78
CA LYS A 86 15.94 -17.45 -10.52
C LYS A 86 15.30 -17.42 -9.14
N GLY A 87 14.20 -16.66 -9.03
CA GLY A 87 13.33 -16.75 -7.86
C GLY A 87 13.98 -16.31 -6.55
N ILE A 88 13.16 -16.21 -5.51
CA ILE A 88 13.55 -16.04 -4.12
C ILE A 88 14.82 -16.85 -3.84
N ALA A 89 15.84 -16.19 -3.29
CA ALA A 89 17.15 -16.78 -3.06
C ALA A 89 17.06 -18.22 -2.53
N ALA A 90 17.96 -19.07 -2.98
CA ALA A 90 17.90 -20.52 -2.72
C ALA A 90 17.77 -20.89 -1.23
N TYR A 91 18.17 -20.00 -0.32
CA TYR A 91 18.14 -20.18 1.14
C TYR A 91 16.89 -19.59 1.83
N LYS A 92 16.06 -18.79 1.12
CA LYS A 92 14.90 -18.10 1.65
C LYS A 92 13.64 -18.47 0.89
N ARG A 93 12.53 -18.73 1.59
CA ARG A 93 11.23 -19.04 0.97
C ARG A 93 10.08 -18.74 1.93
N THR A 94 8.90 -18.50 1.35
CA THR A 94 7.64 -18.37 2.09
C THR A 94 7.00 -19.72 2.28
N PHE A 95 6.53 -19.99 3.50
CA PHE A 95 5.87 -21.25 3.89
C PHE A 95 4.52 -20.96 4.54
N PRO A 96 3.51 -21.82 4.35
CA PRO A 96 2.19 -21.60 4.94
C PRO A 96 2.14 -21.84 6.45
N THR A 97 3.09 -22.62 7.00
CA THR A 97 3.14 -22.96 8.43
C THR A 97 4.57 -23.04 8.94
N VAL A 98 4.73 -22.92 10.26
CA VAL A 98 6.03 -23.11 10.96
C VAL A 98 6.56 -24.53 10.73
N GLU A 99 5.69 -25.54 10.75
CA GLU A 99 6.09 -26.93 10.55
C GLU A 99 6.62 -27.17 9.13
N ALA A 100 5.95 -26.63 8.11
CA ALA A 100 6.43 -26.70 6.73
C ALA A 100 7.80 -26.01 6.57
N ALA A 101 8.01 -24.92 7.28
CA ALA A 101 9.29 -24.22 7.32
C ALA A 101 10.40 -25.06 7.97
N ARG A 102 10.12 -25.71 9.10
CA ARG A 102 11.06 -26.61 9.79
C ARG A 102 11.51 -27.77 8.91
N ASN A 103 10.58 -28.39 8.21
CA ASN A 103 10.85 -29.54 7.36
C ASN A 103 11.52 -29.19 6.03
N SER A 104 11.75 -27.91 5.75
CA SER A 104 12.39 -27.46 4.53
C SER A 104 13.92 -27.42 4.66
N ASP A 105 14.61 -27.38 3.53
CA ASP A 105 16.06 -27.16 3.42
C ASP A 105 16.46 -25.67 3.55
N LYS A 106 15.49 -24.77 3.73
CA LYS A 106 15.73 -23.33 3.76
C LYS A 106 16.18 -22.87 5.14
N VAL A 107 17.18 -22.02 5.17
CA VAL A 107 17.73 -21.45 6.40
C VAL A 107 16.85 -20.30 6.91
N ILE A 108 16.36 -19.47 5.99
CA ILE A 108 15.46 -18.36 6.30
C ILE A 108 14.07 -18.65 5.72
N CYS A 109 13.07 -18.65 6.57
CA CYS A 109 11.70 -18.95 6.20
C CYS A 109 10.78 -17.79 6.57
N LEU A 110 9.94 -17.34 5.64
CA LEU A 110 8.90 -16.36 5.87
C LEU A 110 7.57 -17.10 6.07
N ILE A 111 6.84 -16.75 7.12
CA ILE A 111 5.63 -17.49 7.53
C ILE A 111 4.55 -16.45 7.82
N PRO A 112 3.40 -16.45 7.10
CA PRO A 112 2.27 -15.61 7.44
C PRO A 112 1.62 -16.08 8.74
N GLY A 113 1.42 -15.18 9.68
CA GLY A 113 0.72 -15.40 10.92
C GLY A 113 -0.77 -15.10 10.80
N ASN A 114 -1.59 -15.70 11.67
CA ASN A 114 -3.03 -15.43 11.74
C ASN A 114 -3.36 -14.05 12.34
N ASP A 115 -2.37 -13.38 12.90
CA ASP A 115 -2.42 -12.00 13.41
C ASP A 115 -2.15 -10.95 12.31
N GLY A 116 -1.99 -11.38 11.06
CA GLY A 116 -1.71 -10.53 9.91
C GLY A 116 -0.25 -10.12 9.74
N HIS A 117 0.66 -10.61 10.61
CA HIS A 117 2.09 -10.37 10.48
C HIS A 117 2.77 -11.45 9.66
N ILE A 118 3.89 -11.09 9.04
CA ILE A 118 4.81 -12.05 8.47
C ILE A 118 5.94 -12.28 9.48
N TYR A 119 6.19 -13.53 9.80
CA TYR A 119 7.28 -13.93 10.67
C TYR A 119 8.47 -14.40 9.85
N GLU A 120 9.66 -14.03 10.28
CA GLU A 120 10.91 -14.55 9.73
C GLU A 120 11.49 -15.56 10.71
N MET A 121 11.75 -16.77 10.23
CA MET A 121 12.33 -17.85 10.98
C MET A 121 13.73 -18.14 10.44
N HIS A 122 14.73 -18.13 11.31
CA HIS A 122 16.09 -18.53 11.04
C HIS A 122 16.40 -19.84 11.71
N LYS A 123 16.95 -20.79 10.97
CA LYS A 123 17.44 -22.07 11.48
C LYS A 123 18.95 -22.04 11.58
N THR A 124 19.48 -22.19 12.78
CA THR A 124 20.90 -22.14 13.10
C THR A 124 21.30 -23.36 13.94
N GLU A 125 22.59 -23.56 14.13
CA GLU A 125 23.08 -24.59 15.06
C GLU A 125 22.68 -24.33 16.53
N GLN A 126 22.39 -23.09 16.88
CA GLN A 126 21.93 -22.68 18.22
C GLN A 126 20.44 -23.00 18.44
N GLY A 127 19.65 -23.09 17.34
CA GLY A 127 18.20 -23.31 17.38
C GLY A 127 17.44 -22.54 16.32
N GLU A 128 16.13 -22.44 16.52
CA GLU A 128 15.20 -21.73 15.66
C GLU A 128 14.85 -20.37 16.28
N PHE A 129 15.07 -19.32 15.52
CA PHE A 129 14.68 -17.95 15.89
C PHE A 129 13.47 -17.56 15.05
N ILE A 130 12.39 -17.11 15.69
CA ILE A 130 11.17 -16.64 15.01
C ILE A 130 10.80 -15.29 15.55
N ALA A 131 10.69 -14.30 14.66
CA ALA A 131 10.31 -12.93 15.03
C ALA A 131 9.41 -12.30 13.96
N PRO A 132 8.50 -11.38 14.34
CA PRO A 132 7.71 -10.63 13.38
C PRO A 132 8.62 -9.69 12.56
N LYS A 133 8.34 -9.58 11.26
CA LYS A 133 9.10 -8.74 10.33
C LYS A 133 8.20 -7.61 9.81
N HIS A 134 8.58 -6.37 10.09
CA HIS A 134 7.80 -5.20 9.67
C HIS A 134 8.07 -4.77 8.22
N LYS A 135 9.22 -5.12 7.67
CA LYS A 135 9.61 -4.79 6.29
C LYS A 135 10.35 -5.96 5.67
N ILE A 136 9.84 -6.43 4.53
CA ILE A 136 10.45 -7.51 3.76
C ILE A 136 10.73 -6.96 2.37
N ILE A 137 12.01 -6.75 2.08
CA ILE A 137 12.48 -6.12 0.82
C ILE A 137 12.14 -6.97 -0.40
N ASP A 138 12.09 -8.29 -0.22
CA ASP A 138 11.79 -9.21 -1.31
C ASP A 138 10.30 -9.22 -1.70
N PHE A 139 9.43 -8.57 -0.91
CA PHE A 139 8.01 -8.45 -1.22
C PHE A 139 7.74 -7.14 -1.98
N GLN A 140 6.85 -7.25 -2.94
CA GLN A 140 6.37 -6.09 -3.67
C GLN A 140 5.54 -5.20 -2.75
N ALA A 141 5.66 -3.88 -2.91
CA ALA A 141 4.72 -2.94 -2.33
C ALA A 141 3.34 -3.15 -2.95
N VAL A 142 2.34 -3.36 -2.10
CA VAL A 142 0.95 -3.54 -2.52
C VAL A 142 0.16 -2.34 -2.01
N ALA A 143 -0.52 -1.65 -2.91
CA ALA A 143 -1.49 -0.62 -2.56
C ALA A 143 -2.86 -1.28 -2.35
N ALA A 144 -3.49 -0.99 -1.22
CA ALA A 144 -4.89 -1.35 -1.00
C ALA A 144 -5.80 -0.43 -1.85
N GLY A 145 -6.92 -0.96 -2.31
CA GLY A 145 -7.89 -0.19 -3.09
C GLY A 145 -8.70 -1.06 -4.03
N PHE A 146 -9.46 -0.40 -4.91
CA PHE A 146 -10.32 -1.02 -5.90
C PHE A 146 -9.90 -0.62 -7.32
N THR A 147 -9.90 -1.58 -8.22
CA THR A 147 -9.71 -1.34 -9.66
C THR A 147 -10.96 -1.83 -10.37
N PRO A 148 -11.81 -0.93 -10.92
CA PRO A 148 -13.05 -1.33 -11.57
C PRO A 148 -12.77 -2.12 -12.84
N ALA A 149 -13.57 -3.19 -13.04
CA ALA A 149 -13.61 -3.99 -14.27
C ALA A 149 -14.84 -3.66 -15.13
N LEU A 150 -15.80 -2.94 -14.57
CA LEU A 150 -17.01 -2.48 -15.23
C LEU A 150 -16.98 -0.96 -15.42
N PRO A 151 -17.78 -0.39 -16.31
CA PRO A 151 -17.92 1.06 -16.43
C PRO A 151 -18.33 1.70 -15.11
N LEU A 152 -18.10 3.00 -14.94
CA LEU A 152 -18.56 3.74 -13.76
C LEU A 152 -20.10 3.80 -13.74
N ILE A 153 -20.68 3.86 -12.53
CA ILE A 153 -22.11 4.07 -12.35
C ILE A 153 -22.48 5.43 -12.96
N PRO A 154 -23.45 5.51 -13.90
CA PRO A 154 -23.81 6.78 -14.53
C PRO A 154 -24.32 7.81 -13.51
N LEU A 155 -23.88 9.05 -13.64
CA LEU A 155 -24.34 10.16 -12.79
C LEU A 155 -25.88 10.31 -12.84
N SER A 156 -26.50 10.01 -13.98
CA SER A 156 -27.96 10.01 -14.12
C SER A 156 -28.67 9.04 -13.18
N LEU A 157 -28.09 7.84 -12.96
CA LEU A 157 -28.62 6.85 -12.02
C LEU A 157 -28.40 7.32 -10.58
N MET A 158 -27.22 7.86 -10.26
CA MET A 158 -26.96 8.43 -8.93
C MET A 158 -27.91 9.57 -8.59
N ARG A 159 -28.23 10.44 -9.54
CA ARG A 159 -29.23 11.50 -9.34
C ARG A 159 -30.63 10.96 -9.04
N GLN A 160 -31.04 9.84 -9.65
CA GLN A 160 -32.30 9.17 -9.31
C GLN A 160 -32.29 8.62 -7.90
N ILE A 161 -31.18 7.99 -7.47
CA ILE A 161 -31.01 7.46 -6.12
C ILE A 161 -31.03 8.60 -5.10
N ILE A 162 -30.32 9.70 -5.34
CA ILE A 162 -30.35 10.89 -4.48
C ILE A 162 -31.79 11.45 -4.37
N ALA A 163 -32.52 11.55 -5.48
CA ALA A 163 -33.89 12.01 -5.46
C ALA A 163 -34.82 11.06 -4.67
N PHE A 164 -34.60 9.75 -4.81
CA PHE A 164 -35.31 8.73 -4.05
C PHE A 164 -35.04 8.89 -2.53
N PHE A 165 -33.79 8.97 -2.11
CA PHE A 165 -33.46 9.15 -0.70
C PHE A 165 -34.00 10.47 -0.12
N ARG A 166 -33.95 11.56 -0.88
CA ARG A 166 -34.52 12.85 -0.49
C ARG A 166 -36.03 12.79 -0.23
N SER A 167 -36.74 11.85 -0.84
CA SER A 167 -38.18 11.70 -0.59
C SER A 167 -38.52 11.22 0.81
N PHE A 168 -37.55 10.63 1.54
CA PHE A 168 -37.72 10.18 2.92
C PHE A 168 -37.25 11.19 3.98
N MET A 169 -36.70 12.35 3.58
CA MET A 169 -36.21 13.36 4.52
C MET A 169 -37.30 14.19 5.19
N ALA A 170 -38.46 14.33 4.57
CA ALA A 170 -39.45 15.33 4.99
C ALA A 170 -40.81 14.74 5.41
N GLU A 171 -40.97 13.43 5.42
CA GLU A 171 -42.24 12.82 5.76
C GLU A 171 -42.51 12.95 7.25
N HIS A 172 -43.44 13.84 7.61
CA HIS A 172 -43.86 14.08 8.99
C HIS A 172 -42.78 14.63 9.94
N GLY A 173 -41.74 15.27 9.42
CA GLY A 173 -40.61 15.80 10.21
C GLY A 173 -39.70 14.75 10.80
N GLN A 174 -39.76 13.52 10.26
CA GLN A 174 -38.85 12.44 10.59
C GLN A 174 -38.04 12.07 9.33
N GLU A 175 -36.82 11.63 9.54
CA GLU A 175 -35.91 11.14 8.51
C GLU A 175 -35.79 9.63 8.64
N TYR A 176 -35.79 8.92 7.51
CA TYR A 176 -35.62 7.47 7.45
C TYR A 176 -34.48 7.13 6.50
N GLU A 177 -33.59 6.27 6.95
CA GLU A 177 -32.58 5.69 6.07
C GLU A 177 -33.21 4.74 5.08
N ALA A 178 -32.63 4.63 3.89
CA ALA A 178 -33.08 3.70 2.86
C ALA A 178 -31.87 3.09 2.14
N LEU A 179 -32.07 1.87 1.62
CA LEU A 179 -31.10 1.08 0.89
C LEU A 179 -31.50 0.93 -0.57
N VAL A 180 -30.51 1.04 -1.44
CA VAL A 180 -30.60 0.72 -2.87
C VAL A 180 -29.43 -0.20 -3.23
N LEU A 181 -29.73 -1.29 -3.91
CA LEU A 181 -28.74 -2.22 -4.44
C LEU A 181 -28.51 -1.93 -5.92
N ILE A 182 -27.26 -1.93 -6.33
CA ILE A 182 -26.86 -1.69 -7.73
C ILE A 182 -26.44 -3.02 -8.35
N TYR A 183 -27.06 -3.32 -9.48
CA TYR A 183 -26.75 -4.49 -10.29
C TYR A 183 -26.27 -4.09 -11.67
N TRP A 184 -25.35 -4.88 -12.23
CA TRP A 184 -24.95 -4.81 -13.63
C TRP A 184 -25.60 -5.93 -14.43
N ASP A 185 -26.39 -5.59 -15.46
CA ASP A 185 -26.96 -6.56 -16.41
C ASP A 185 -25.91 -6.86 -17.50
N LYS A 186 -25.29 -8.05 -17.45
CA LYS A 186 -24.29 -8.50 -18.41
C LYS A 186 -24.78 -8.60 -19.85
N ARG A 187 -26.10 -8.71 -20.06
CA ARG A 187 -26.69 -8.83 -21.42
C ARG A 187 -26.97 -7.48 -22.02
N LYS A 188 -27.38 -6.52 -21.20
CA LYS A 188 -27.73 -5.18 -21.67
C LYS A 188 -26.56 -4.19 -21.53
N GLU A 189 -25.54 -4.57 -20.80
CA GLU A 189 -24.40 -3.72 -20.47
C GLU A 189 -24.84 -2.39 -19.82
N GLU A 190 -25.77 -2.49 -18.85
CA GLU A 190 -26.30 -1.34 -18.14
C GLU A 190 -26.41 -1.60 -16.63
N TYR A 191 -26.35 -0.52 -15.84
CA TYR A 191 -26.63 -0.57 -14.42
C TYR A 191 -28.11 -0.47 -14.12
N LEU A 192 -28.56 -1.23 -13.12
CA LEU A 192 -29.92 -1.26 -12.61
C LEU A 192 -29.90 -0.97 -11.11
N ALA A 193 -30.79 -0.07 -10.67
CA ALA A 193 -31.04 0.13 -9.26
C ALA A 193 -32.22 -0.75 -8.80
N TYR A 194 -32.06 -1.42 -7.67
CA TYR A 194 -33.08 -2.22 -7.04
C TYR A 194 -33.30 -1.76 -5.60
N VAL A 195 -34.55 -1.45 -5.27
CA VAL A 195 -34.96 -1.14 -3.90
C VAL A 195 -35.60 -2.40 -3.32
N PRO A 196 -34.94 -3.12 -2.38
CA PRO A 196 -35.52 -4.30 -1.76
C PRO A 196 -36.70 -3.89 -0.85
N LYS A 197 -37.59 -4.86 -0.55
CA LYS A 197 -38.56 -4.68 0.53
C LYS A 197 -37.80 -4.42 1.83
N GLN A 198 -38.02 -3.27 2.44
CA GLN A 198 -37.25 -2.84 3.59
C GLN A 198 -38.14 -2.18 4.64
N ASN A 199 -37.82 -2.41 5.90
CA ASN A 199 -38.38 -1.70 7.04
C ASN A 199 -37.32 -0.77 7.59
N VAL A 200 -37.59 0.52 7.61
CA VAL A 200 -36.59 1.57 7.82
C VAL A 200 -36.88 2.37 9.09
N SER A 201 -35.82 2.84 9.71
CA SER A 201 -35.86 3.72 10.88
C SER A 201 -34.92 4.90 10.67
N LYS A 202 -34.76 5.75 11.69
CA LYS A 202 -33.82 6.88 11.63
C LYS A 202 -32.35 6.43 11.58
N ALA A 203 -32.03 5.24 12.06
CA ALA A 203 -30.65 4.76 12.22
C ALA A 203 -30.55 3.24 11.95
N GLY A 204 -31.29 2.73 10.99
CA GLY A 204 -31.20 1.32 10.65
C GLY A 204 -32.19 0.88 9.59
N ILE A 205 -31.76 -0.07 8.80
CA ILE A 205 -32.47 -0.62 7.65
C ILE A 205 -32.52 -2.15 7.80
N HIS A 206 -33.73 -2.71 7.69
CA HIS A 206 -33.94 -4.15 7.63
C HIS A 206 -34.49 -4.52 6.27
N ALA A 207 -33.63 -4.92 5.34
CA ALA A 207 -33.98 -5.29 4.00
C ALA A 207 -34.19 -6.81 3.87
N SER A 208 -35.19 -7.21 3.05
CA SER A 208 -35.44 -8.61 2.67
C SER A 208 -35.01 -8.85 1.24
N LEU A 209 -34.10 -9.78 1.04
CA LEU A 209 -33.61 -10.18 -0.29
C LEU A 209 -34.31 -11.45 -0.84
N GLN A 210 -35.31 -11.99 -0.14
CA GLN A 210 -35.95 -13.27 -0.50
C GLN A 210 -36.62 -13.26 -1.87
N GLU A 211 -37.03 -12.10 -2.38
CA GLU A 211 -37.70 -11.95 -3.68
C GLU A 211 -36.87 -11.05 -4.61
N ASN A 212 -35.55 -11.19 -4.60
CA ASN A 212 -34.67 -10.39 -5.43
C ASN A 212 -34.76 -10.83 -6.90
N PRO A 213 -35.25 -9.99 -7.84
CA PRO A 213 -35.38 -10.37 -9.25
C PRO A 213 -34.02 -10.47 -9.98
N TYR A 214 -32.94 -10.05 -9.35
CA TYR A 214 -31.58 -10.02 -9.91
C TYR A 214 -30.65 -11.06 -9.28
N ASP A 215 -31.20 -12.14 -8.72
CA ASP A 215 -30.46 -13.23 -8.05
C ASP A 215 -29.80 -14.21 -9.05
N ASP A 216 -30.07 -14.06 -10.35
CA ASP A 216 -29.43 -14.86 -11.41
C ASP A 216 -28.00 -14.34 -11.67
N GLU A 217 -27.02 -14.88 -10.98
CA GLU A 217 -25.61 -14.55 -11.12
C GLU A 217 -25.05 -14.80 -12.54
N SER A 218 -25.70 -15.64 -13.35
CA SER A 218 -25.29 -15.85 -14.74
C SER A 218 -25.52 -14.61 -15.59
N ARG A 219 -26.48 -13.77 -15.21
CA ARG A 219 -26.89 -12.55 -15.90
C ARG A 219 -26.49 -11.28 -15.15
N TYR A 220 -26.64 -11.24 -13.84
CA TYR A 220 -26.46 -10.04 -13.05
C TYR A 220 -25.23 -10.11 -12.17
N ILE A 221 -24.55 -8.98 -11.98
CA ILE A 221 -23.50 -8.79 -10.99
C ILE A 221 -24.06 -7.84 -9.94
N HIS A 222 -24.12 -8.26 -8.70
CA HIS A 222 -24.32 -7.34 -7.58
C HIS A 222 -23.08 -6.46 -7.46
N TYR A 223 -23.22 -5.17 -7.71
CA TYR A 223 -22.08 -4.26 -7.87
C TYR A 223 -21.84 -3.43 -6.62
N ALA A 224 -22.87 -2.82 -6.04
CA ALA A 224 -22.73 -1.98 -4.86
C ALA A 224 -24.02 -1.91 -4.03
N ASP A 225 -23.87 -1.69 -2.74
CA ASP A 225 -24.92 -1.31 -1.79
C ASP A 225 -24.79 0.17 -1.50
N ILE A 226 -25.90 0.90 -1.55
CA ILE A 226 -25.96 2.33 -1.29
C ILE A 226 -27.05 2.61 -0.27
N HIS A 227 -26.71 3.20 0.86
CA HIS A 227 -27.69 3.64 1.85
C HIS A 227 -27.58 5.13 2.16
N SER A 228 -28.65 5.69 2.78
CA SER A 228 -28.71 7.11 3.08
C SER A 228 -28.56 7.39 4.55
N HIS A 229 -27.84 8.46 4.89
CA HIS A 229 -27.77 9.08 6.21
C HIS A 229 -28.52 10.40 6.32
N ASN A 230 -29.36 10.71 5.34
CA ASN A 230 -30.21 11.90 5.27
C ASN A 230 -29.45 13.22 5.52
N SER A 231 -29.77 13.95 6.60
CA SER A 231 -29.11 15.21 6.95
C SER A 231 -27.78 15.00 7.71
N MET A 232 -27.43 13.77 8.09
CA MET A 232 -26.12 13.48 8.71
C MET A 232 -25.01 13.39 7.67
N GLU A 233 -23.76 13.47 8.13
CA GLU A 233 -22.56 13.22 7.32
C GLU A 233 -22.57 11.83 6.69
N ALA A 234 -21.88 11.67 5.57
CA ALA A 234 -21.65 10.37 4.98
C ALA A 234 -20.48 9.66 5.68
N PHE A 235 -20.78 8.67 6.51
CA PHE A 235 -19.78 7.85 7.20
C PHE A 235 -20.31 6.42 7.39
N PHE A 236 -19.42 5.48 7.62
CA PHE A 236 -19.80 4.11 7.95
C PHE A 236 -19.82 3.92 9.47
N SER A 237 -20.94 3.45 9.99
CA SER A 237 -21.15 3.19 11.41
C SER A 237 -20.62 1.81 11.82
N SER A 238 -20.57 1.55 13.12
CA SER A 238 -20.24 0.21 13.62
C SER A 238 -21.31 -0.86 13.29
N ILE A 239 -22.53 -0.44 12.96
CA ILE A 239 -23.60 -1.34 12.49
C ILE A 239 -23.27 -1.76 11.06
N ASP A 240 -22.90 -0.82 10.20
CA ASP A 240 -22.47 -1.11 8.85
C ASP A 240 -21.25 -2.03 8.83
N ASP A 241 -20.30 -1.84 9.74
CA ASP A 241 -19.12 -2.71 9.90
C ASP A 241 -19.50 -4.15 10.29
N ALA A 242 -20.62 -4.34 10.99
CA ALA A 242 -21.11 -5.66 11.36
C ALA A 242 -21.84 -6.36 10.22
N ASP A 243 -22.57 -5.63 9.40
CA ASP A 243 -23.45 -6.13 8.35
C ASP A 243 -22.72 -6.27 6.98
N GLU A 244 -21.85 -5.33 6.64
CA GLU A 244 -21.19 -5.23 5.33
C GLU A 244 -19.89 -6.05 5.23
N ARG A 245 -19.93 -7.33 5.60
CA ARG A 245 -18.72 -8.20 5.61
C ARG A 245 -18.44 -8.93 4.30
N GLY A 246 -19.39 -8.90 3.38
CA GLY A 246 -19.24 -9.49 2.05
C GLY A 246 -18.18 -8.72 1.24
N THR A 247 -17.45 -9.42 0.38
CA THR A 247 -16.59 -8.72 -0.59
C THR A 247 -17.47 -7.97 -1.57
N GLY A 248 -17.36 -6.62 -1.55
CA GLY A 248 -18.23 -5.74 -2.31
C GLY A 248 -17.88 -4.26 -2.16
N ILE A 249 -18.68 -3.42 -2.80
CA ILE A 249 -18.60 -1.97 -2.73
C ILE A 249 -19.80 -1.47 -1.92
N TYR A 250 -19.51 -0.60 -0.97
CA TYR A 250 -20.50 0.00 -0.09
C TYR A 250 -20.40 1.51 -0.13
N MET A 251 -21.55 2.19 -0.19
CA MET A 251 -21.61 3.64 -0.29
C MET A 251 -22.64 4.20 0.66
N VAL A 252 -22.32 5.36 1.25
CA VAL A 252 -23.23 6.13 2.09
C VAL A 252 -23.45 7.50 1.50
N LEU A 253 -24.69 7.95 1.42
CA LEU A 253 -25.04 9.29 1.01
C LEU A 253 -25.52 10.09 2.22
N GLY A 254 -24.79 11.14 2.56
CA GLY A 254 -25.10 12.07 3.65
C GLY A 254 -25.37 13.48 3.13
N HIS A 255 -25.74 14.39 4.06
CA HIS A 255 -26.06 15.78 3.78
C HIS A 255 -27.01 15.95 2.56
N LEU A 256 -28.04 15.11 2.50
CA LEU A 256 -29.02 15.14 1.41
C LEU A 256 -29.86 16.43 1.37
N ASP A 257 -29.87 17.22 2.43
CA ASP A 257 -30.41 18.56 2.52
C ASP A 257 -29.56 19.59 1.76
N HIS A 258 -28.28 19.28 1.49
CA HIS A 258 -27.40 20.14 0.73
C HIS A 258 -27.64 19.99 -0.77
N PHE A 259 -27.29 21.03 -1.55
CA PHE A 259 -27.36 20.96 -3.01
C PHE A 259 -26.46 19.86 -3.57
N TYR A 260 -25.23 19.78 -3.04
CA TYR A 260 -24.29 18.70 -3.30
C TYR A 260 -24.27 17.79 -2.05
N PRO A 261 -24.83 16.59 -2.12
CA PRO A 261 -24.76 15.64 -1.01
C PRO A 261 -23.34 15.08 -0.88
N GLU A 262 -23.02 14.64 0.30
CA GLU A 262 -21.77 13.91 0.56
C GLU A 262 -21.91 12.45 0.11
N ILE A 263 -20.80 11.88 -0.38
CA ILE A 263 -20.72 10.47 -0.74
C ILE A 263 -19.46 9.90 -0.09
N ALA A 264 -19.63 8.91 0.78
CA ALA A 264 -18.55 8.07 1.24
C ALA A 264 -18.62 6.73 0.52
N ALA A 265 -17.47 6.19 0.13
CA ALA A 265 -17.39 4.88 -0.51
C ALA A 265 -16.26 4.05 0.11
N ARG A 266 -16.52 2.75 0.29
CA ARG A 266 -15.52 1.79 0.74
C ARG A 266 -15.68 0.46 0.02
N ILE A 267 -14.64 -0.33 -0.01
CA ILE A 267 -14.72 -1.75 -0.34
C ILE A 267 -14.56 -2.57 0.93
N CYS A 268 -15.21 -3.72 0.95
CA CYS A 268 -14.88 -4.81 1.85
C CYS A 268 -14.21 -5.93 1.07
N CYS A 269 -13.10 -6.44 1.55
CA CYS A 269 -12.41 -7.58 0.98
C CYS A 269 -12.05 -8.56 2.10
N GLY A 270 -12.77 -9.68 2.16
CA GLY A 270 -12.56 -10.71 3.20
C GLY A 270 -12.73 -10.18 4.63
N GLY A 271 -13.65 -9.25 4.85
CA GLY A 271 -13.93 -8.63 6.16
C GLY A 271 -13.01 -7.46 6.53
N SER A 272 -12.12 -7.04 5.64
CA SER A 272 -11.29 -5.84 5.79
C SER A 272 -11.82 -4.70 4.94
N PHE A 273 -11.99 -3.52 5.53
CA PHE A 273 -12.50 -2.34 4.86
C PHE A 273 -11.37 -1.44 4.37
N VAL A 274 -11.57 -0.84 3.20
CA VAL A 274 -10.69 0.17 2.63
C VAL A 274 -11.55 1.27 2.01
N ASP A 275 -11.37 2.50 2.49
CA ASP A 275 -12.01 3.67 1.90
C ASP A 275 -11.46 3.91 0.49
N ILE A 276 -12.36 4.24 -0.43
CA ILE A 276 -12.03 4.55 -1.82
C ILE A 276 -12.63 5.90 -2.21
N ASP A 277 -12.02 6.55 -3.19
CA ASP A 277 -12.62 7.73 -3.81
C ASP A 277 -13.92 7.35 -4.53
N PRO A 278 -15.07 7.96 -4.22
CA PRO A 278 -16.33 7.71 -4.91
C PRO A 278 -16.23 7.87 -6.43
N GLY A 279 -15.36 8.75 -6.93
CA GLY A 279 -15.05 8.92 -8.36
C GLY A 279 -14.45 7.67 -9.03
N THR A 280 -13.98 6.70 -8.23
CA THR A 280 -13.52 5.39 -8.74
C THR A 280 -14.68 4.50 -9.20
N VAL A 281 -15.90 4.75 -8.70
CA VAL A 281 -17.09 3.92 -8.96
C VAL A 281 -18.24 4.69 -9.59
N VAL A 282 -18.32 6.00 -9.46
CA VAL A 282 -19.39 6.87 -9.96
C VAL A 282 -18.86 7.88 -10.97
N GLU A 283 -19.54 8.02 -12.08
CA GLU A 283 -19.21 8.96 -13.14
C GLU A 283 -19.54 10.42 -12.74
N GLY A 284 -18.69 11.37 -13.17
CA GLY A 284 -19.02 12.79 -13.19
C GLY A 284 -19.12 13.44 -11.81
N LEU A 285 -18.48 12.88 -10.77
CA LEU A 285 -18.38 13.54 -9.47
C LEU A 285 -17.39 14.71 -9.51
N GLU A 286 -16.35 14.59 -10.34
CA GLU A 286 -15.41 15.64 -10.64
C GLU A 286 -15.40 15.94 -12.15
N GLU A 287 -15.72 17.17 -12.51
CA GLU A 287 -15.64 17.61 -13.91
C GLU A 287 -14.29 18.29 -14.16
N PRO A 288 -13.60 17.98 -15.26
CA PRO A 288 -12.39 18.66 -15.61
C PRO A 288 -12.66 20.15 -15.85
N PHE A 289 -11.84 20.98 -15.27
CA PHE A 289 -11.91 22.44 -15.49
C PHE A 289 -10.76 22.91 -16.38
N PRO A 290 -10.89 24.06 -17.05
CA PRO A 290 -9.84 24.60 -17.89
C PRO A 290 -8.54 24.84 -17.09
N PRO A 291 -7.38 24.28 -17.50
CA PRO A 291 -6.12 24.40 -16.75
C PRO A 291 -5.67 25.86 -16.56
N GLU A 292 -6.06 26.75 -17.47
CA GLU A 292 -5.77 28.18 -17.40
C GLU A 292 -6.36 28.86 -16.16
N TRP A 293 -7.42 28.31 -15.55
CA TRP A 293 -7.95 28.86 -14.31
C TRP A 293 -6.93 28.81 -13.18
N CYS A 294 -6.08 27.80 -13.16
CA CYS A 294 -5.01 27.69 -12.16
C CYS A 294 -3.94 28.75 -12.34
N THR A 295 -3.72 29.26 -13.55
CA THR A 295 -2.72 30.28 -13.83
C THR A 295 -3.11 31.66 -13.30
N GLU A 296 -4.40 31.91 -13.11
CA GLU A 296 -4.92 33.17 -12.57
C GLU A 296 -4.90 33.19 -11.02
N VAL A 297 -4.53 32.09 -10.38
CA VAL A 297 -4.47 31.98 -8.92
C VAL A 297 -3.04 32.09 -8.45
N SER A 298 -2.73 33.13 -7.68
CA SER A 298 -1.44 33.29 -7.02
C SER A 298 -1.54 33.06 -5.53
N HIS A 299 -0.59 32.31 -4.97
CA HIS A 299 -0.52 32.07 -3.53
C HIS A 299 0.36 33.10 -2.84
N GLU A 300 -0.16 33.75 -1.81
CA GLU A 300 0.65 34.59 -0.95
C GLU A 300 1.58 33.68 -0.10
N LYS A 301 2.90 33.90 -0.25
CA LYS A 301 3.87 33.22 0.59
C LYS A 301 3.80 33.76 2.01
N VAL A 302 3.07 33.10 2.91
CA VAL A 302 3.08 33.44 4.33
C VAL A 302 4.44 33.00 4.91
N PRO A 303 5.24 33.94 5.48
CA PRO A 303 6.50 33.57 6.13
C PRO A 303 6.24 32.61 7.29
N ILE A 304 6.97 31.50 7.34
CA ILE A 304 6.84 30.44 8.38
C ILE A 304 6.94 31.01 9.81
N SER A 305 7.61 32.16 9.99
CA SER A 305 7.74 32.86 11.27
C SER A 305 6.44 33.45 11.84
N LYS A 306 5.34 33.49 11.07
CA LYS A 306 4.02 33.97 11.53
C LYS A 306 3.06 32.85 11.92
N VAL A 307 3.42 31.61 11.71
CA VAL A 307 2.64 30.47 12.20
C VAL A 307 3.04 30.22 13.64
N SER A 308 2.39 30.91 14.59
CA SER A 308 2.46 30.55 16.00
C SER A 308 1.93 29.10 16.13
N PRO A 309 2.65 28.21 16.83
CA PRO A 309 2.11 26.90 17.09
C PRO A 309 0.82 27.09 17.92
N HIS A 310 -0.31 26.87 17.31
CA HIS A 310 -1.57 26.79 18.02
C HIS A 310 -1.43 25.64 19.02
N LYS A 311 -1.34 25.97 20.31
CA LYS A 311 -1.60 25.00 21.36
C LYS A 311 -3.01 24.47 21.10
N PRO A 312 -3.23 23.15 21.02
CA PRO A 312 -4.59 22.64 20.92
C PRO A 312 -5.32 23.01 22.21
N GLU A 313 -6.22 23.98 22.11
CA GLU A 313 -7.24 24.16 23.13
C GLU A 313 -8.06 22.85 23.17
N LYS A 314 -8.16 22.29 24.36
CA LYS A 314 -9.06 21.16 24.65
C LYS A 314 -10.51 21.68 24.61
N THR A 315 -11.04 21.86 23.43
CA THR A 315 -12.48 21.96 23.21
C THR A 315 -12.82 20.94 22.14
N GLY A 316 -13.74 20.07 22.49
CA GLY A 316 -14.18 18.96 21.67
C GLY A 316 -14.77 19.43 20.34
N ILE A 317 -14.78 18.46 19.43
CA ILE A 317 -15.55 18.45 18.17
C ILE A 317 -14.95 19.32 17.07
N TRP A 318 -14.72 18.67 15.93
CA TRP A 318 -14.28 19.16 14.63
C TRP A 318 -12.76 19.28 14.42
N GLY A 319 -12.13 18.21 14.04
CA GLY A 319 -10.77 18.20 13.53
C GLY A 319 -10.69 17.54 12.17
N TRP A 320 -10.73 18.35 11.14
CA TRP A 320 -10.24 17.94 9.81
C TRP A 320 -8.73 17.75 9.91
N LYS A 321 -8.25 16.52 9.70
CA LYS A 321 -6.86 16.29 9.32
C LYS A 321 -6.82 16.29 7.79
N ALA A 322 -6.58 17.46 7.24
CA ALA A 322 -6.13 17.55 5.86
C ALA A 322 -4.65 17.17 5.79
N LEU A 323 -4.37 16.18 4.97
CA LEU A 323 -3.16 15.93 4.20
C LEU A 323 -1.80 16.33 4.81
N ASP A 324 -1.08 15.32 5.32
CA ASP A 324 0.35 15.19 5.08
C ASP A 324 0.58 14.23 3.91
N LEU A 325 0.53 14.78 2.72
CA LEU A 325 1.11 14.20 1.51
C LEU A 325 2.01 15.28 0.92
N LEU A 326 3.30 15.21 1.26
CA LEU A 326 4.45 15.66 0.47
C LEU A 326 5.72 15.59 1.34
N LEU A 327 6.37 14.45 1.33
CA LEU A 327 7.84 14.30 1.11
C LEU A 327 8.14 12.81 1.02
#